data_d8fd8c39165bdbff8ea4d709ea89748f
#
_entry.id   d8fd8c39165bdbff8ea4d709ea89748f
#
_cell.length_a   1.000
_cell.length_b   1.000
_cell.length_c   1.000
_cell.angle_alpha   90.00
_cell.angle_beta   90.00
_cell.angle_gamma   90.00
#
_symmetry.space_group_name_H-M   'P 1'
#
loop_
_entity.id
_entity.type
_entity.pdbx_description
1 polymer ?
#
loop_
_entity_poly.entity_id
_entity_poly.type
_entity_poly.pdbx_seq_one_letter_code
_entity_poly.pdbx_strand_id
1 'polypeptide(L)'
;MNKFTILKEVKNPEILVVTPLWTGHKISKETKKTIKRNDVPYTWITSEGSNVIPVNLEEGLLWYKEKYHKLPKYYFMLDRDVILGRHMLDRLYATLDKSVPEVAYAYASFAFRGHMNFDFPAKPFDINRLLQHNYISSNSLFRSEVTENVGLVKDEKYKRLLDWAFLLKLFDAGFYGEPCETASFIVQSTESDISSGTKPDYELKRERVVVDFVKPIIDKLKE
;
A
#
# COMPACT_ATOMS: atom_id res chain seq x y z
N MET A 1 12.64 -15.76 -12.02
CA MET A 1 13.21 -14.45 -12.40
C MET A 1 12.06 -13.46 -12.49
N ASN A 2 12.12 -12.39 -11.74
CA ASN A 2 11.04 -11.39 -11.75
C ASN A 2 10.99 -10.68 -13.11
N LYS A 3 9.78 -10.42 -13.56
CA LYS A 3 9.52 -9.70 -14.81
C LYS A 3 9.03 -8.30 -14.50
N PHE A 4 9.69 -7.29 -15.09
CA PHE A 4 9.33 -5.89 -14.95
C PHE A 4 8.86 -5.32 -16.28
N THR A 5 7.81 -4.51 -16.25
CA THR A 5 7.29 -3.84 -17.44
C THR A 5 7.00 -2.38 -17.11
N ILE A 6 7.54 -1.46 -17.90
CA ILE A 6 7.21 -0.03 -17.80
C ILE A 6 5.93 0.20 -18.60
N LEU A 7 4.89 0.72 -17.93
CA LEU A 7 3.60 1.07 -18.53
C LEU A 7 3.47 2.56 -18.86
N LYS A 8 4.15 3.40 -18.07
CA LYS A 8 4.31 4.83 -18.30
C LYS A 8 5.65 5.26 -17.72
N GLU A 9 6.40 6.05 -18.48
CA GLU A 9 7.68 6.61 -18.04
C GLU A 9 7.65 8.13 -18.20
N VAL A 10 8.12 8.85 -17.19
CA VAL A 10 8.34 10.30 -17.24
C VAL A 10 9.73 10.61 -16.71
N LYS A 11 10.32 11.69 -17.22
CA LYS A 11 11.60 12.20 -16.73
C LYS A 11 11.36 12.87 -15.36
N ASN A 12 12.11 12.47 -14.34
CA ASN A 12 12.01 13.02 -12.99
C ASN A 12 10.59 12.86 -12.39
N PRO A 13 10.07 11.65 -12.19
CA PRO A 13 8.77 11.45 -11.56
C PRO A 13 8.83 11.80 -10.06
N GLU A 14 7.74 12.35 -9.54
CA GLU A 14 7.53 12.52 -8.10
C GLU A 14 7.10 11.20 -7.44
N ILE A 15 6.40 10.37 -8.20
CA ILE A 15 5.84 9.11 -7.71
C ILE A 15 6.29 7.95 -8.60
N LEU A 16 6.75 6.87 -7.98
CA LEU A 16 6.84 5.57 -8.61
C LEU A 16 5.57 4.76 -8.28
N VAL A 17 4.75 4.50 -9.27
CA VAL A 17 3.62 3.59 -9.13
C VAL A 17 4.10 2.17 -9.45
N VAL A 18 3.93 1.26 -8.51
CA VAL A 18 4.25 -0.16 -8.69
C VAL A 18 2.97 -0.96 -8.60
N THR A 19 2.68 -1.75 -9.64
CA THR A 19 1.63 -2.77 -9.59
C THR A 19 2.29 -4.14 -9.43
N PRO A 20 2.30 -4.68 -8.21
CA PRO A 20 2.78 -6.04 -7.99
C PRO A 20 1.76 -7.04 -8.54
N LEU A 21 2.22 -7.99 -9.34
CA LEU A 21 1.37 -8.99 -9.98
C LEU A 21 1.80 -10.41 -9.59
N TRP A 22 0.85 -11.29 -9.42
CA TRP A 22 1.11 -12.72 -9.47
C TRP A 22 1.29 -13.15 -10.94
N THR A 23 2.05 -14.19 -11.13
CA THR A 23 2.35 -14.73 -12.47
C THR A 23 1.06 -15.00 -13.27
N GLY A 24 1.00 -14.43 -14.48
CA GLY A 24 -0.14 -14.54 -15.39
C GLY A 24 -1.31 -13.60 -15.09
N HIS A 25 -1.28 -12.83 -14.02
CA HIS A 25 -2.32 -11.85 -13.73
C HIS A 25 -2.16 -10.57 -14.55
N LYS A 26 -3.27 -9.92 -14.86
CA LYS A 26 -3.31 -8.68 -15.67
C LYS A 26 -4.00 -7.56 -14.90
N ILE A 27 -3.55 -6.35 -15.15
CA ILE A 27 -4.19 -5.14 -14.63
C ILE A 27 -5.53 -4.93 -15.36
N SER A 28 -6.58 -4.62 -14.60
CA SER A 28 -7.91 -4.37 -15.14
C SER A 28 -7.93 -3.17 -16.11
N LYS A 29 -8.89 -3.17 -17.03
CA LYS A 29 -9.08 -2.04 -17.95
C LYS A 29 -9.42 -0.76 -17.18
N GLU A 30 -10.22 -0.86 -16.12
CA GLU A 30 -10.66 0.27 -15.32
C GLU A 30 -9.49 0.85 -14.50
N THR A 31 -8.64 0.02 -13.90
CA THR A 31 -7.41 0.49 -13.25
C THR A 31 -6.55 1.29 -14.23
N LYS A 32 -6.31 0.73 -15.45
CA LYS A 32 -5.53 1.41 -16.51
C LYS A 32 -6.15 2.73 -16.97
N LYS A 33 -7.47 2.84 -16.95
CA LYS A 33 -8.21 4.05 -17.34
C LYS A 33 -8.14 5.11 -16.24
N THR A 34 -8.32 4.69 -14.99
CA THR A 34 -8.48 5.64 -13.88
C THR A 34 -7.18 6.26 -13.41
N ILE A 35 -6.05 5.52 -13.45
CA ILE A 35 -4.74 6.09 -13.10
C ILE A 35 -4.34 7.26 -14.00
N LYS A 36 -4.80 7.27 -15.26
CA LYS A 36 -4.51 8.35 -16.23
C LYS A 36 -5.17 9.69 -15.90
N ARG A 37 -6.05 9.73 -14.88
CA ARG A 37 -6.76 10.93 -14.43
C ARG A 37 -5.99 11.72 -13.37
N ASN A 38 -4.69 11.49 -13.25
CA ASN A 38 -3.80 12.16 -12.31
C ASN A 38 -2.75 12.95 -13.09
N ASP A 39 -2.47 14.15 -12.64
CA ASP A 39 -1.59 15.11 -13.31
C ASP A 39 -0.17 15.10 -12.71
N VAL A 40 -0.02 14.74 -11.44
CA VAL A 40 1.29 14.61 -10.79
C VAL A 40 2.23 13.72 -11.61
N PRO A 41 3.49 14.11 -11.82
CA PRO A 41 4.44 13.31 -12.60
C PRO A 41 4.69 11.95 -11.95
N TYR A 42 4.28 10.86 -12.61
CA TYR A 42 4.52 9.50 -12.12
C TYR A 42 5.05 8.58 -13.23
N THR A 43 5.97 7.70 -12.86
CA THR A 43 6.33 6.51 -13.63
C THR A 43 5.54 5.33 -13.12
N TRP A 44 5.04 4.47 -14.02
CA TRP A 44 4.25 3.31 -13.66
C TRP A 44 4.90 2.02 -14.19
N ILE A 45 5.17 1.09 -13.29
CA ILE A 45 5.75 -0.21 -13.60
C ILE A 45 4.90 -1.36 -13.06
N THR A 46 5.05 -2.54 -13.64
CA THR A 46 4.63 -3.81 -13.03
C THR A 46 5.84 -4.60 -12.56
N SER A 47 5.67 -5.34 -11.47
CA SER A 47 6.64 -6.32 -10.98
C SER A 47 5.92 -7.66 -10.76
N GLU A 48 6.35 -8.70 -11.46
CA GLU A 48 5.73 -10.03 -11.48
C GLU A 48 6.77 -11.10 -11.13
N GLY A 49 6.45 -12.03 -10.23
CA GLY A 49 7.37 -13.13 -9.90
C GLY A 49 6.94 -13.94 -8.67
N SER A 50 6.71 -13.30 -7.54
CA SER A 50 6.34 -13.96 -6.29
C SER A 50 4.83 -14.06 -6.10
N ASN A 51 4.39 -15.02 -5.27
CA ASN A 51 3.03 -15.09 -4.75
C ASN A 51 2.82 -14.23 -3.48
N VAL A 52 3.83 -13.47 -3.09
CA VAL A 52 3.82 -12.54 -1.95
C VAL A 52 3.91 -11.12 -2.50
N ILE A 53 2.82 -10.36 -2.40
CA ILE A 53 2.70 -9.03 -2.99
C ILE A 53 3.81 -8.05 -2.54
N PRO A 54 4.17 -7.93 -1.25
CA PRO A 54 5.25 -7.07 -0.82
C PRO A 54 6.64 -7.47 -1.36
N VAL A 55 6.87 -8.75 -1.69
CA VAL A 55 8.10 -9.18 -2.37
C VAL A 55 8.16 -8.58 -3.76
N ASN A 56 7.08 -8.70 -4.54
CA ASN A 56 7.02 -8.09 -5.87
C ASN A 56 7.11 -6.56 -5.82
N LEU A 57 6.52 -5.93 -4.79
CA LEU A 57 6.66 -4.49 -4.58
C LEU A 57 8.12 -4.09 -4.35
N GLU A 58 8.81 -4.74 -3.41
CA GLU A 58 10.22 -4.47 -3.11
C GLU A 58 11.12 -4.67 -4.32
N GLU A 59 10.96 -5.78 -5.02
CA GLU A 59 11.71 -6.08 -6.25
C GLU A 59 11.48 -5.01 -7.33
N GLY A 60 10.26 -4.49 -7.44
CA GLY A 60 9.95 -3.37 -8.35
C GLY A 60 10.66 -2.08 -7.95
N LEU A 61 10.71 -1.76 -6.64
CA LEU A 61 11.43 -0.60 -6.11
C LEU A 61 12.93 -0.74 -6.33
N LEU A 62 13.52 -1.90 -6.02
CA LEU A 62 14.94 -2.18 -6.21
C LEU A 62 15.34 -2.12 -7.68
N TRP A 63 14.59 -2.78 -8.57
CA TRP A 63 14.82 -2.72 -10.01
C TRP A 63 14.80 -1.30 -10.56
N TYR A 64 13.83 -0.47 -10.11
CA TYR A 64 13.77 0.92 -10.51
C TYR A 64 14.98 1.71 -10.01
N LYS A 65 15.36 1.51 -8.74
CA LYS A 65 16.55 2.15 -8.15
C LYS A 65 17.85 1.79 -8.87
N GLU A 66 18.02 0.52 -9.23
CA GLU A 66 19.18 0.05 -10.03
C GLU A 66 19.22 0.73 -11.40
N LYS A 67 18.07 0.77 -12.10
CA LYS A 67 17.98 1.33 -13.46
C LYS A 67 18.18 2.84 -13.49
N TYR A 68 17.67 3.59 -12.52
CA TYR A 68 17.67 5.06 -12.52
C TYR A 68 18.53 5.68 -11.41
N HIS A 69 19.26 4.85 -10.66
CA HIS A 69 20.19 5.20 -9.56
C HIS A 69 19.54 5.84 -8.33
N LYS A 70 18.23 6.06 -8.33
CA LYS A 70 17.46 6.57 -7.19
C LYS A 70 15.99 6.22 -7.31
N LEU A 71 15.28 6.17 -6.19
CA LEU A 71 13.82 6.17 -6.18
C LEU A 71 13.29 7.62 -6.28
N PRO A 72 12.08 7.82 -6.83
CA PRO A 72 11.30 9.03 -6.61
C PRO A 72 11.05 9.27 -5.12
N LYS A 73 10.71 10.50 -4.75
CA LYS A 73 10.41 10.89 -3.36
C LYS A 73 9.34 10.01 -2.72
N TYR A 74 8.37 9.59 -3.55
CA TYR A 74 7.25 8.77 -3.12
C TYR A 74 7.08 7.54 -4.01
N TYR A 75 6.47 6.49 -3.43
CA TYR A 75 5.92 5.40 -4.21
C TYR A 75 4.46 5.13 -3.83
N PHE A 76 3.72 4.57 -4.76
CA PHE A 76 2.33 4.16 -4.59
C PHE A 76 2.17 2.70 -5.03
N MET A 77 1.72 1.82 -4.13
CA MET A 77 1.34 0.47 -4.52
C MET A 77 -0.06 0.52 -5.12
N LEU A 78 -0.19 0.10 -6.37
CA LEU A 78 -1.47 0.05 -7.07
C LEU A 78 -1.85 -1.40 -7.35
N ASP A 79 -2.87 -1.90 -6.65
CA ASP A 79 -3.41 -3.21 -6.95
C ASP A 79 -4.06 -3.27 -8.34
N ARG A 80 -4.04 -4.45 -8.95
CA ARG A 80 -4.43 -4.68 -10.36
C ARG A 80 -5.91 -4.38 -10.68
N ASP A 81 -6.76 -4.33 -9.67
CA ASP A 81 -8.23 -4.26 -9.75
C ASP A 81 -8.81 -3.05 -8.99
N VAL A 82 -7.96 -2.09 -8.64
CA VAL A 82 -8.36 -0.85 -7.97
C VAL A 82 -8.80 0.20 -8.99
N ILE A 83 -9.96 0.81 -8.75
CA ILE A 83 -10.50 1.94 -9.51
C ILE A 83 -10.22 3.22 -8.74
N LEU A 84 -9.24 4.00 -9.19
CA LEU A 84 -8.87 5.27 -8.56
C LEU A 84 -9.94 6.33 -8.79
N GLY A 85 -10.27 7.09 -7.76
CA GLY A 85 -11.01 8.34 -7.88
C GLY A 85 -10.25 9.37 -8.74
N ARG A 86 -10.96 10.40 -9.20
CA ARG A 86 -10.35 11.45 -10.01
C ARG A 86 -9.32 12.23 -9.18
N HIS A 87 -8.12 12.46 -9.74
CA HIS A 87 -7.02 13.18 -9.11
C HIS A 87 -6.58 12.59 -7.73
N MET A 88 -6.73 11.27 -7.56
CA MET A 88 -6.41 10.64 -6.27
C MET A 88 -4.92 10.77 -5.93
N LEU A 89 -4.01 10.47 -6.88
CA LEU A 89 -2.57 10.61 -6.64
C LEU A 89 -2.17 12.06 -6.41
N ASP A 90 -2.79 13.01 -7.13
CA ASP A 90 -2.53 14.45 -6.96
C ASP A 90 -2.85 14.90 -5.52
N ARG A 91 -3.97 14.41 -4.98
CA ARG A 91 -4.43 14.75 -3.63
C ARG A 91 -3.55 14.10 -2.55
N LEU A 92 -3.25 12.81 -2.70
CA LEU A 92 -2.33 12.13 -1.80
C LEU A 92 -0.94 12.78 -1.80
N TYR A 93 -0.44 13.14 -2.98
CA TYR A 93 0.81 13.87 -3.14
C TYR A 93 0.77 15.20 -2.41
N ALA A 94 -0.25 16.01 -2.64
CA ALA A 94 -0.40 17.31 -1.99
C ALA A 94 -0.54 17.23 -0.46
N THR A 95 -1.15 16.15 0.05
CA THR A 95 -1.22 15.86 1.48
C THR A 95 0.17 15.54 2.02
N LEU A 96 0.83 14.52 1.48
CA LEU A 96 2.09 14.02 2.01
C LEU A 96 3.27 14.99 1.81
N ASP A 97 3.26 15.79 0.73
CA ASP A 97 4.33 16.74 0.44
C ASP A 97 4.37 17.92 1.42
N LYS A 98 3.22 18.27 2.01
CA LYS A 98 3.08 19.34 3.02
C LYS A 98 3.23 18.83 4.45
N SER A 99 3.19 17.51 4.65
CA SER A 99 3.24 16.91 5.97
C SER A 99 4.67 16.92 6.54
N VAL A 100 4.75 16.88 7.87
CA VAL A 100 6.02 16.76 8.60
C VAL A 100 6.74 15.43 8.29
N PRO A 101 8.05 15.31 8.52
CA PRO A 101 8.83 14.13 8.16
C PRO A 101 8.35 12.82 8.82
N GLU A 102 7.77 12.91 10.02
CA GLU A 102 7.23 11.78 10.77
C GLU A 102 5.99 11.16 10.11
N VAL A 103 5.33 11.90 9.23
CA VAL A 103 4.24 11.37 8.39
C VAL A 103 4.85 10.60 7.23
N ALA A 104 4.86 9.27 7.34
CA ALA A 104 5.47 8.38 6.35
C ALA A 104 4.58 8.10 5.15
N TYR A 105 3.26 8.23 5.29
CA TYR A 105 2.31 7.91 4.23
C TYR A 105 1.02 8.73 4.31
N ALA A 106 0.42 8.97 3.14
CA ALA A 106 -0.93 9.52 3.02
C ALA A 106 -1.89 8.44 2.52
N TYR A 107 -3.08 8.34 3.13
CA TYR A 107 -4.07 7.33 2.80
C TYR A 107 -5.44 7.93 2.48
N ALA A 108 -6.18 7.23 1.62
CA ALA A 108 -7.47 7.65 1.09
C ALA A 108 -8.62 6.87 1.71
N SER A 109 -9.84 7.38 1.54
CA SER A 109 -11.06 6.60 1.70
C SER A 109 -11.10 5.47 0.66
N PHE A 110 -11.63 4.31 1.03
CA PHE A 110 -11.84 3.24 0.05
C PHE A 110 -13.14 2.50 0.30
N ALA A 111 -13.60 1.82 -0.74
CA ALA A 111 -14.80 1.02 -0.69
C ALA A 111 -14.60 -0.31 -1.41
N PHE A 112 -15.08 -1.39 -0.84
CA PHE A 112 -15.29 -2.64 -1.56
C PHE A 112 -16.62 -2.60 -2.30
N ARG A 113 -16.63 -3.08 -3.55
CA ARG A 113 -17.85 -3.25 -4.35
C ARG A 113 -17.80 -4.58 -5.09
N GLY A 114 -18.96 -5.25 -5.21
CA GLY A 114 -19.09 -6.57 -5.81
C GLY A 114 -19.54 -7.62 -4.80
N HIS A 115 -18.75 -8.64 -4.56
CA HIS A 115 -19.03 -9.67 -3.55
C HIS A 115 -19.17 -9.09 -2.13
N MET A 116 -18.31 -8.13 -1.77
CA MET A 116 -18.40 -7.35 -0.54
C MET A 116 -18.81 -5.91 -0.84
N ASN A 117 -19.59 -5.29 0.07
CA ASN A 117 -20.01 -3.89 -0.04
C ASN A 117 -19.79 -3.19 1.30
N PHE A 118 -18.60 -2.60 1.47
CA PHE A 118 -18.20 -1.87 2.68
C PHE A 118 -17.50 -0.59 2.30
N ASP A 119 -17.71 0.45 3.13
CA ASP A 119 -17.05 1.74 3.01
C ASP A 119 -16.09 1.97 4.18
N PHE A 120 -14.88 2.39 3.84
CA PHE A 120 -13.82 2.75 4.78
C PHE A 120 -13.44 4.22 4.57
N PRO A 121 -14.11 5.16 5.27
CA PRO A 121 -13.74 6.57 5.17
C PRO A 121 -12.34 6.79 5.78
N ALA A 122 -11.54 7.62 5.14
CA ALA A 122 -10.28 8.10 5.71
C ALA A 122 -10.60 8.92 6.97
N LYS A 123 -10.10 8.49 8.11
CA LYS A 123 -10.23 9.14 9.42
C LYS A 123 -8.85 9.52 9.92
N PRO A 124 -8.73 10.47 10.83
CA PRO A 124 -7.46 10.77 11.48
C PRO A 124 -6.76 9.51 11.98
N PHE A 125 -5.44 9.50 11.90
CA PHE A 125 -4.65 8.36 12.36
C PHE A 125 -4.89 8.12 13.84
N ASP A 126 -5.20 6.88 14.19
CA ASP A 126 -5.45 6.44 15.56
C ASP A 126 -4.74 5.09 15.79
N ILE A 127 -3.68 5.14 16.60
CA ILE A 127 -2.91 3.92 16.91
C ILE A 127 -3.76 2.92 17.70
N ASN A 128 -4.61 3.34 18.60
CA ASN A 128 -5.45 2.42 19.39
C ASN A 128 -6.38 1.62 18.48
N ARG A 129 -6.87 2.24 17.42
CA ARG A 129 -7.66 1.57 16.39
C ARG A 129 -6.80 0.64 15.53
N LEU A 130 -5.61 1.09 15.13
CA LEU A 130 -4.69 0.29 14.33
C LEU A 130 -4.21 -0.95 15.08
N LEU A 131 -4.02 -0.87 16.39
CA LEU A 131 -3.68 -2.01 17.25
C LEU A 131 -4.80 -3.07 17.31
N GLN A 132 -6.04 -2.70 17.06
CA GLN A 132 -7.18 -3.62 17.07
C GLN A 132 -7.40 -4.29 15.70
N HIS A 133 -7.31 -3.52 14.61
CA HIS A 133 -7.53 -3.99 13.24
C HIS A 133 -6.97 -3.02 12.21
N ASN A 134 -6.66 -3.54 11.03
CA ASN A 134 -6.28 -2.69 9.90
C ASN A 134 -7.51 -1.94 9.34
N TYR A 135 -7.39 -0.62 9.23
CA TYR A 135 -8.40 0.25 8.62
C TYR A 135 -7.81 1.14 7.51
N ILE A 136 -6.53 0.94 7.19
CA ILE A 136 -5.78 1.70 6.19
C ILE A 136 -5.36 0.74 5.08
N SER A 137 -5.64 1.08 3.85
CA SER A 137 -5.28 0.25 2.70
C SER A 137 -3.81 0.39 2.33
N SER A 138 -3.22 -0.71 1.83
CA SER A 138 -1.91 -0.71 1.16
C SER A 138 -1.84 0.20 -0.08
N ASN A 139 -2.99 0.52 -0.69
CA ASN A 139 -3.08 1.50 -1.79
C ASN A 139 -2.99 2.95 -1.23
N SER A 140 -1.88 3.24 -0.59
CA SER A 140 -1.51 4.53 0.01
C SER A 140 -0.22 5.05 -0.62
N LEU A 141 0.03 6.35 -0.50
CA LEU A 141 1.26 6.98 -0.97
C LEU A 141 2.28 7.00 0.16
N PHE A 142 3.45 6.42 -0.04
CA PHE A 142 4.51 6.28 0.96
C PHE A 142 5.74 7.11 0.60
N ARG A 143 6.46 7.61 1.61
CA ARG A 143 7.81 8.15 1.42
C ARG A 143 8.76 6.99 1.13
N SER A 144 9.49 7.07 0.00
CA SER A 144 10.41 6.01 -0.41
C SER A 144 11.53 5.80 0.60
N GLU A 145 12.13 6.88 1.10
CA GLU A 145 13.22 6.84 2.09
C GLU A 145 12.81 6.13 3.38
N VAL A 146 11.61 6.42 3.91
CA VAL A 146 11.14 5.77 5.15
C VAL A 146 10.99 4.27 4.93
N THR A 147 10.43 3.86 3.78
CA THR A 147 10.29 2.43 3.47
C THR A 147 11.63 1.74 3.26
N GLU A 148 12.60 2.40 2.64
CA GLU A 148 13.97 1.85 2.50
C GLU A 148 14.63 1.62 3.87
N ASN A 149 14.45 2.55 4.81
CA ASN A 149 15.04 2.46 6.15
C ASN A 149 14.35 1.42 7.05
N VAL A 150 13.01 1.40 7.04
CA VAL A 150 12.21 0.50 7.89
C VAL A 150 12.13 -0.92 7.29
N GLY A 151 12.04 -1.02 5.98
CA GLY A 151 11.86 -2.28 5.22
C GLY A 151 10.44 -2.83 5.28
N LEU A 152 9.99 -3.39 4.17
CA LEU A 152 8.67 -4.02 4.05
C LEU A 152 8.56 -5.31 4.91
N VAL A 153 7.34 -5.67 5.30
CA VAL A 153 7.04 -6.98 5.90
C VAL A 153 6.68 -7.95 4.77
N LYS A 154 7.43 -9.07 4.66
CA LYS A 154 7.34 -10.03 3.54
C LYS A 154 7.14 -11.48 3.97
N ASP A 155 7.18 -11.76 5.27
CA ASP A 155 7.06 -13.13 5.77
C ASP A 155 5.65 -13.69 5.52
N GLU A 156 5.57 -14.81 4.81
CA GLU A 156 4.32 -15.49 4.46
C GLU A 156 3.45 -15.87 5.67
N LYS A 157 4.06 -15.96 6.86
CA LYS A 157 3.29 -16.22 8.08
C LYS A 157 2.24 -15.14 8.37
N TYR A 158 2.40 -13.92 7.81
CA TYR A 158 1.44 -12.80 7.91
C TYR A 158 0.63 -12.61 6.63
N LYS A 159 0.72 -13.50 5.65
CA LYS A 159 -0.02 -13.39 4.38
C LYS A 159 -1.47 -13.00 4.62
N ARG A 160 -2.00 -12.01 3.88
CA ARG A 160 -3.28 -11.29 4.02
C ARG A 160 -3.27 -10.12 5.03
N LEU A 161 -2.28 -10.02 5.90
CA LEU A 161 -2.14 -8.98 6.92
C LEU A 161 -0.76 -8.30 6.86
N LEU A 162 -0.06 -8.46 5.74
CA LEU A 162 1.27 -7.91 5.53
C LEU A 162 1.27 -6.37 5.52
N ASP A 163 0.19 -5.77 5.00
CA ASP A 163 -0.06 -4.35 5.06
C ASP A 163 -0.25 -3.85 6.50
N TRP A 164 -1.07 -4.55 7.29
CA TRP A 164 -1.26 -4.21 8.70
C TRP A 164 0.05 -4.31 9.49
N ALA A 165 0.77 -5.42 9.34
CA ALA A 165 2.07 -5.61 9.98
C ALA A 165 3.09 -4.53 9.57
N PHE A 166 3.07 -4.09 8.31
CA PHE A 166 3.94 -3.01 7.83
C PHE A 166 3.59 -1.65 8.46
N LEU A 167 2.30 -1.30 8.55
CA LEU A 167 1.86 -0.06 9.19
C LEU A 167 2.21 -0.03 10.69
N LEU A 168 2.09 -1.16 11.38
CA LEU A 168 2.53 -1.30 12.78
C LEU A 168 4.04 -1.14 12.92
N LYS A 169 4.83 -1.74 12.01
CA LYS A 169 6.28 -1.60 11.97
C LYS A 169 6.71 -0.15 11.72
N LEU A 170 6.01 0.58 10.86
CA LEU A 170 6.24 2.01 10.65
C LEU A 170 5.98 2.80 11.94
N PHE A 171 4.88 2.50 12.64
CA PHE A 171 4.56 3.16 13.90
C PHE A 171 5.61 2.87 14.98
N ASP A 172 6.06 1.63 15.12
CA ASP A 172 7.13 1.25 16.06
C ASP A 172 8.45 1.98 15.79
N ALA A 173 8.69 2.37 14.53
CA ALA A 173 9.83 3.18 14.11
C ALA A 173 9.61 4.71 14.25
N GLY A 174 8.49 5.16 14.84
CA GLY A 174 8.17 6.57 15.08
C GLY A 174 7.43 7.26 13.93
N PHE A 175 6.91 6.52 12.96
CA PHE A 175 6.20 7.07 11.80
C PHE A 175 4.70 6.79 11.86
N TYR A 176 3.90 7.68 11.26
CA TYR A 176 2.45 7.53 11.19
C TYR A 176 1.91 8.01 9.83
N GLY A 177 0.61 7.84 9.61
CA GLY A 177 -0.05 8.23 8.37
C GLY A 177 -0.93 9.45 8.51
N GLU A 178 -1.19 10.15 7.41
CA GLU A 178 -2.12 11.28 7.33
C GLU A 178 -3.30 10.95 6.39
N PRO A 179 -4.56 11.18 6.82
CA PRO A 179 -5.73 10.95 5.99
C PRO A 179 -5.86 12.02 4.91
N CYS A 180 -6.17 11.60 3.70
CA CYS A 180 -6.62 12.48 2.63
C CYS A 180 -8.11 12.23 2.35
N GLU A 181 -8.99 12.95 3.07
CA GLU A 181 -10.44 12.75 3.01
C GLU A 181 -11.04 12.99 1.63
N THR A 182 -10.37 13.81 0.81
CA THR A 182 -10.81 14.12 -0.55
C THR A 182 -10.36 13.10 -1.60
N ALA A 183 -9.45 12.18 -1.23
CA ALA A 183 -9.01 11.08 -2.08
C ALA A 183 -9.83 9.83 -1.81
N SER A 184 -10.14 9.07 -2.87
CA SER A 184 -10.90 7.81 -2.72
C SER A 184 -10.61 6.84 -3.85
N PHE A 185 -10.87 5.54 -3.60
CA PHE A 185 -10.82 4.49 -4.60
C PHE A 185 -11.81 3.36 -4.30
N ILE A 186 -12.05 2.51 -5.28
CA ILE A 186 -12.90 1.32 -5.17
C ILE A 186 -12.05 0.08 -5.43
N VAL A 187 -12.19 -0.92 -4.58
CA VAL A 187 -11.69 -2.28 -4.78
C VAL A 187 -12.83 -3.12 -5.31
N GLN A 188 -12.66 -3.67 -6.51
CA GLN A 188 -13.64 -4.60 -7.07
C GLN A 188 -13.43 -5.98 -6.44
N SER A 189 -14.31 -6.36 -5.50
CA SER A 189 -14.20 -7.63 -4.79
C SER A 189 -14.87 -8.78 -5.54
N THR A 190 -14.20 -9.94 -5.56
CA THR A 190 -14.70 -11.21 -6.08
C THR A 190 -14.69 -12.26 -4.98
N GLU A 191 -15.40 -13.39 -5.15
CA GLU A 191 -15.38 -14.50 -4.19
C GLU A 191 -13.99 -15.12 -3.98
N SER A 192 -13.14 -15.01 -5.00
CA SER A 192 -11.77 -15.57 -4.98
C SER A 192 -10.73 -14.65 -4.35
N ASP A 193 -11.09 -13.42 -3.99
CA ASP A 193 -10.12 -12.46 -3.47
C ASP A 193 -9.57 -12.88 -2.11
N ILE A 194 -8.32 -12.51 -1.87
CA ILE A 194 -7.64 -12.78 -0.59
C ILE A 194 -8.41 -12.17 0.58
N SER A 195 -9.06 -11.02 0.36
CA SER A 195 -9.87 -10.31 1.35
C SER A 195 -11.25 -10.95 1.58
N SER A 196 -11.74 -11.82 0.67
CA SER A 196 -13.03 -12.46 0.79
C SER A 196 -12.95 -13.66 1.74
N GLY A 197 -13.69 -13.57 2.84
CA GLY A 197 -14.00 -14.69 3.71
C GLY A 197 -13.12 -14.85 4.95
N THR A 198 -13.78 -15.27 6.01
CA THR A 198 -13.22 -15.82 7.25
C THR A 198 -12.70 -17.23 6.97
N LYS A 199 -11.45 -17.35 6.54
CA LYS A 199 -10.82 -18.66 6.44
C LYS A 199 -10.15 -19.00 7.78
N PRO A 200 -10.12 -20.27 8.20
CA PRO A 200 -9.51 -20.67 9.49
C PRO A 200 -8.09 -20.15 9.69
N ASP A 201 -7.33 -19.94 8.62
CA ASP A 201 -5.97 -19.42 8.68
C ASP A 201 -5.88 -17.91 8.95
N TYR A 202 -6.98 -17.16 8.80
CA TYR A 202 -6.98 -15.71 9.06
C TYR A 202 -6.76 -15.39 10.54
N GLU A 203 -7.49 -16.07 11.43
CA GLU A 203 -7.34 -15.85 12.87
C GLU A 203 -5.95 -16.22 13.37
N LEU A 204 -5.39 -17.32 12.88
CA LEU A 204 -4.01 -17.71 13.21
C LEU A 204 -3.00 -16.65 12.75
N LYS A 205 -3.16 -16.09 11.56
CA LYS A 205 -2.28 -15.03 11.06
C LYS A 205 -2.47 -13.72 11.81
N ARG A 206 -3.72 -13.39 12.17
CA ARG A 206 -4.02 -12.24 13.01
C ARG A 206 -3.37 -12.36 14.39
N GLU A 207 -3.45 -13.54 15.01
CA GLU A 207 -2.79 -13.81 16.28
C GLU A 207 -1.27 -13.61 16.19
N ARG A 208 -0.63 -14.06 15.11
CA ARG A 208 0.80 -13.82 14.87
C ARG A 208 1.14 -12.34 14.77
N VAL A 209 0.36 -11.56 14.01
CA VAL A 209 0.56 -10.10 13.94
C VAL A 209 0.40 -9.47 15.33
N VAL A 210 -0.60 -9.92 16.10
CA VAL A 210 -0.80 -9.44 17.48
C VAL A 210 0.41 -9.75 18.37
N VAL A 211 0.94 -10.94 18.30
CA VAL A 211 2.10 -11.34 19.11
C VAL A 211 3.36 -10.61 18.70
N ASP A 212 3.62 -10.53 17.39
CA ASP A 212 4.92 -10.08 16.87
C ASP A 212 5.02 -8.55 16.73
N PHE A 213 3.88 -7.84 16.61
CA PHE A 213 3.84 -6.37 16.40
C PHE A 213 2.99 -5.64 17.44
N VAL A 214 1.75 -6.08 17.70
CA VAL A 214 0.83 -5.32 18.56
C VAL A 214 1.27 -5.32 20.01
N LYS A 215 1.58 -6.49 20.59
CA LYS A 215 2.01 -6.60 21.99
C LYS A 215 3.27 -5.79 22.30
N PRO A 216 4.36 -5.87 21.51
CA PRO A 216 5.55 -5.06 21.75
C PRO A 216 5.28 -3.55 21.74
N ILE A 217 4.39 -3.07 20.84
CA ILE A 217 4.01 -1.66 20.80
C ILE A 217 3.23 -1.27 22.06
N ILE A 218 2.25 -2.09 22.48
CA ILE A 218 1.48 -1.83 23.71
C ILE A 218 2.39 -1.76 24.94
N ASP A 219 3.37 -2.62 25.02
CA ASP A 219 4.29 -2.64 26.16
C ASP A 219 5.15 -1.38 26.21
N LYS A 220 5.68 -0.93 25.07
CA LYS A 220 6.40 0.36 24.96
C LYS A 220 5.53 1.60 25.30
N LEU A 221 4.23 1.56 24.98
CA LEU A 221 3.34 2.70 25.25
C LEU A 221 2.94 2.81 26.75
N LYS A 222 3.24 1.80 27.58
CA LYS A 222 3.01 1.82 29.03
C LYS A 222 4.22 2.29 29.83
N GLU A 223 5.42 2.32 29.20
CA GLU A 223 6.66 2.85 29.77
C GLU A 223 6.70 4.38 29.70
#